data_b03d4da2d965afd8d8b928650a52976e
#
_entry.id   b03d4da2d965afd8d8b928650a52976e
#
_cell.length_a   1.000
_cell.length_b   1.000
_cell.length_c   1.000
_cell.angle_alpha   90.00
_cell.angle_beta   90.00
_cell.angle_gamma   90.00
#
_symmetry.space_group_name_H-M   'P 1'
#
loop_
_entity.id
_entity.type
_entity.pdbx_description
1 polymer ?
#
loop_
_entity_poly.entity_id
_entity_poly.type
_entity_poly.pdbx_seq_one_letter_code
_entity_poly.pdbx_strand_id
1 'polypeptide(L)'
;MSNSPLVDCTVLSPNHSGKRTQKLTRITPHIVVGQLKAENIGYCFDDTAREASCNYGIGTEGRVCLIVDEDKRSWCSSSRDNDQKSVTIECASDSTAPYALNSTVYNKLIDLCVDICKRNGKTKLLWFADKNKTLAYVPADNEMVLTVHRWFTATECCGDWLYARLGDVANKVTERLGGATDTLYRVQVGAFRVKSNADDMLKKLKDAGFDGYIVTVDNDAPAPKKSVEEIAKEVINGKWGNGAERKRRLTQAGYSYTDVQKRVNQLLK
;
A
#
# COMPACT_ATOMS: atom_id res chain seq x y z
N MET A 1 -1.41 8.50 26.59
CA MET A 1 -1.12 8.54 25.13
C MET A 1 -1.31 9.98 24.68
N SER A 2 -0.44 10.50 23.85
CA SER A 2 -0.60 11.81 23.21
C SER A 2 -1.12 11.61 21.77
N ASN A 3 -1.85 12.58 21.25
CA ASN A 3 -2.24 12.61 19.86
C ASN A 3 -1.01 12.76 18.94
N SER A 4 -1.16 12.43 17.66
CA SER A 4 -0.11 12.56 16.66
C SER A 4 0.33 14.02 16.48
N PRO A 5 1.64 14.32 16.43
CA PRO A 5 2.14 15.65 16.08
C PRO A 5 1.92 16.01 14.59
N LEU A 6 1.44 15.05 13.78
CA LEU A 6 1.08 15.27 12.36
C LEU A 6 -0.32 15.89 12.19
N VAL A 7 -1.02 16.18 13.29
CA VAL A 7 -2.34 16.83 13.25
C VAL A 7 -2.21 18.27 12.77
N ASP A 8 -2.92 18.61 11.70
CA ASP A 8 -2.98 19.96 11.11
C ASP A 8 -4.25 20.71 11.53
N CYS A 9 -5.32 20.01 11.90
CA CYS A 9 -6.59 20.58 12.34
C CYS A 9 -7.29 19.66 13.34
N THR A 10 -8.28 20.23 14.05
CA THR A 10 -9.06 19.50 15.05
C THR A 10 -10.53 19.82 14.90
N VAL A 11 -11.35 18.81 14.69
CA VAL A 11 -12.82 18.85 14.71
C VAL A 11 -13.27 17.69 15.58
N LEU A 12 -13.51 17.95 16.86
CA LEU A 12 -13.80 16.88 17.82
C LEU A 12 -15.22 16.34 17.67
N SER A 13 -15.30 15.02 17.58
CA SER A 13 -16.56 14.28 17.56
C SER A 13 -17.05 13.99 19.00
N PRO A 14 -18.34 14.16 19.29
CA PRO A 14 -18.94 13.68 20.55
C PRO A 14 -19.11 12.15 20.57
N ASN A 15 -19.00 11.46 19.44
CA ASN A 15 -19.29 10.05 19.25
C ASN A 15 -18.09 9.17 19.66
N HIS A 16 -17.86 9.01 20.98
CA HIS A 16 -16.81 8.17 21.51
C HIS A 16 -17.21 7.56 22.87
N SER A 17 -16.54 6.48 23.26
CA SER A 17 -16.85 5.78 24.51
C SER A 17 -15.90 6.15 25.66
N GLY A 18 -15.28 7.33 25.62
CA GLY A 18 -14.29 7.72 26.62
C GLY A 18 -12.98 6.93 26.50
N LYS A 19 -12.19 6.93 27.56
CA LYS A 19 -10.86 6.33 27.57
C LYS A 19 -10.87 4.85 27.23
N ARG A 20 -9.84 4.42 26.51
CA ARG A 20 -9.61 3.01 26.17
C ARG A 20 -9.36 2.19 27.44
N THR A 21 -9.90 0.98 27.44
CA THR A 21 -9.70 0.00 28.52
C THR A 21 -8.69 -1.10 28.15
N GLN A 22 -8.16 -1.04 26.90
CA GLN A 22 -7.21 -2.02 26.39
C GLN A 22 -6.03 -1.30 25.72
N LYS A 23 -4.87 -1.99 25.64
CA LYS A 23 -3.68 -1.50 24.94
C LYS A 23 -3.97 -1.37 23.42
N LEU A 24 -3.35 -0.38 22.78
CA LEU A 24 -3.35 -0.27 21.34
C LEU A 24 -2.45 -1.34 20.71
N THR A 25 -3.04 -2.16 19.88
CA THR A 25 -2.38 -3.26 19.15
C THR A 25 -2.78 -3.31 17.69
N ARG A 26 -3.66 -2.40 17.25
CA ARG A 26 -4.23 -2.39 15.91
C ARG A 26 -4.25 -0.99 15.31
N ILE A 27 -4.20 -0.92 13.99
CA ILE A 27 -4.57 0.25 13.20
C ILE A 27 -5.62 -0.20 12.18
N THR A 28 -6.71 0.57 12.05
CA THR A 28 -7.78 0.27 11.09
C THR A 28 -7.95 1.45 10.15
N PRO A 29 -7.39 1.39 8.93
CA PRO A 29 -7.65 2.37 7.91
C PRO A 29 -9.03 2.17 7.27
N HIS A 30 -9.72 3.27 7.00
CA HIS A 30 -11.03 3.36 6.36
C HIS A 30 -10.96 4.29 5.15
N ILE A 31 -12.05 4.39 4.41
CA ILE A 31 -12.29 5.38 3.36
C ILE A 31 -13.58 6.13 3.63
N VAL A 32 -13.53 7.45 3.45
CA VAL A 32 -14.73 8.31 3.64
C VAL A 32 -15.61 8.41 2.38
N VAL A 33 -15.22 7.76 1.29
CA VAL A 33 -15.91 7.76 -0.01
C VAL A 33 -16.14 9.19 -0.52
N GLY A 34 -15.08 9.87 -0.91
CA GLY A 34 -15.09 11.23 -1.47
C GLY A 34 -13.75 11.94 -1.33
N GLN A 35 -13.55 12.92 -2.20
CA GLN A 35 -12.38 13.79 -2.23
C GLN A 35 -12.51 14.93 -1.20
N LEU A 36 -12.65 14.57 0.07
CA LEU A 36 -12.88 15.52 1.15
C LEU A 36 -11.56 16.10 1.66
N LYS A 37 -11.60 17.37 2.09
CA LYS A 37 -10.52 17.98 2.88
C LYS A 37 -10.56 17.44 4.32
N ALA A 38 -9.44 17.54 5.04
CA ALA A 38 -9.29 17.00 6.38
C ALA A 38 -10.37 17.50 7.35
N GLU A 39 -10.66 18.82 7.35
CA GLU A 39 -11.69 19.42 8.17
C GLU A 39 -13.09 18.87 7.83
N ASN A 40 -13.37 18.68 6.55
CA ASN A 40 -14.68 18.17 6.10
C ASN A 40 -14.88 16.71 6.52
N ILE A 41 -13.81 15.90 6.61
CA ILE A 41 -13.89 14.56 7.21
C ILE A 41 -14.28 14.69 8.69
N GLY A 42 -13.71 15.64 9.43
CA GLY A 42 -14.10 15.93 10.81
C GLY A 42 -15.59 16.27 10.94
N TYR A 43 -16.09 17.16 10.10
CA TYR A 43 -17.51 17.55 10.09
C TYR A 43 -18.48 16.42 9.72
N CYS A 44 -18.00 15.31 9.11
CA CYS A 44 -18.84 14.13 8.94
C CYS A 44 -19.19 13.43 10.27
N PHE A 45 -18.50 13.76 11.36
CA PHE A 45 -18.59 13.07 12.65
C PHE A 45 -18.84 14.00 13.85
N ASP A 46 -19.09 15.29 13.65
CA ASP A 46 -19.29 16.29 14.71
C ASP A 46 -20.70 16.32 15.29
N ASP A 47 -21.66 15.62 14.66
CA ASP A 47 -23.02 15.47 15.14
C ASP A 47 -23.22 14.14 15.90
N THR A 48 -23.89 14.21 17.07
CA THR A 48 -24.26 13.03 17.86
C THR A 48 -25.14 12.05 17.10
N ALA A 49 -26.02 12.55 16.21
CA ALA A 49 -26.92 11.73 15.40
C ALA A 49 -26.17 10.84 14.38
N ARG A 50 -24.91 11.13 14.12
CA ARG A 50 -24.07 10.30 13.22
C ARG A 50 -23.78 8.92 13.80
N GLU A 51 -23.72 8.79 15.14
CA GLU A 51 -23.42 7.54 15.86
C GLU A 51 -22.17 6.80 15.35
N ALA A 52 -21.24 7.54 14.75
CA ALA A 52 -19.98 7.03 14.21
C ALA A 52 -18.87 8.08 14.39
N SER A 53 -17.61 7.63 14.42
CA SER A 53 -16.45 8.50 14.46
C SER A 53 -15.16 7.72 14.14
N CYS A 54 -14.07 8.44 13.91
CA CYS A 54 -12.72 7.88 13.81
C CYS A 54 -11.75 8.69 14.67
N ASN A 55 -10.53 8.20 14.88
CA ASN A 55 -9.52 8.98 15.60
C ASN A 55 -8.94 10.08 14.70
N TYR A 56 -8.61 9.76 13.47
CA TYR A 56 -8.01 10.69 12.52
C TYR A 56 -8.70 10.65 11.16
N GLY A 57 -8.72 11.81 10.48
CA GLY A 57 -9.12 11.95 9.10
C GLY A 57 -7.95 12.47 8.25
N ILE A 58 -7.66 11.85 7.11
CA ILE A 58 -6.64 12.32 6.14
C ILE A 58 -7.35 12.87 4.91
N GLY A 59 -7.28 14.19 4.72
CA GLY A 59 -7.88 14.88 3.58
C GLY A 59 -7.12 14.65 2.28
N THR A 60 -7.79 14.93 1.16
CA THR A 60 -7.23 14.78 -0.20
C THR A 60 -5.93 15.56 -0.42
N GLU A 61 -5.70 16.62 0.36
CA GLU A 61 -4.51 17.45 0.39
C GLU A 61 -3.37 16.91 1.29
N GLY A 62 -3.60 15.78 2.00
CA GLY A 62 -2.64 15.15 2.90
C GLY A 62 -2.56 15.78 4.30
N ARG A 63 -3.46 16.69 4.66
CA ARG A 63 -3.59 17.18 6.03
C ARG A 63 -4.30 16.17 6.90
N VAL A 64 -4.01 16.19 8.20
CA VAL A 64 -4.57 15.28 9.21
C VAL A 64 -5.47 16.06 10.15
N CYS A 65 -6.73 15.62 10.28
CA CYS A 65 -7.67 16.13 11.27
C CYS A 65 -7.75 15.17 12.46
N LEU A 66 -7.64 15.70 13.68
CA LEU A 66 -7.98 15.00 14.91
C LEU A 66 -9.50 15.07 15.12
N ILE A 67 -10.13 13.90 15.25
CA ILE A 67 -11.59 13.78 15.38
C ILE A 67 -11.98 13.16 16.73
N VAL A 68 -11.27 12.13 17.17
CA VAL A 68 -11.37 11.59 18.53
C VAL A 68 -9.97 11.39 19.08
N ASP A 69 -9.70 11.87 20.29
CA ASP A 69 -8.40 11.68 20.94
C ASP A 69 -7.95 10.22 20.89
N GLU A 70 -6.68 9.97 20.61
CA GLU A 70 -6.15 8.62 20.43
C GLU A 70 -6.29 7.74 21.69
N ASP A 71 -6.33 8.34 22.87
CA ASP A 71 -6.57 7.63 24.12
C ASP A 71 -8.04 7.24 24.36
N LYS A 72 -8.95 7.69 23.49
CA LYS A 72 -10.37 7.39 23.52
C LYS A 72 -10.77 6.39 22.43
N ARG A 73 -11.78 5.57 22.71
CA ARG A 73 -12.37 4.63 21.73
C ARG A 73 -13.32 5.36 20.79
N SER A 74 -12.98 5.47 19.52
CA SER A 74 -13.89 5.89 18.44
C SER A 74 -14.95 4.81 18.13
N TRP A 75 -15.94 5.16 17.33
CA TRP A 75 -17.01 4.26 16.84
C TRP A 75 -16.87 4.11 15.32
N CYS A 76 -15.92 3.31 14.83
CA CYS A 76 -15.53 3.29 13.43
C CYS A 76 -15.76 1.97 12.72
N SER A 77 -15.38 0.85 13.36
CA SER A 77 -15.30 -0.44 12.66
C SER A 77 -16.53 -1.35 12.85
N SER A 78 -17.59 -0.86 13.50
CA SER A 78 -18.74 -1.68 13.93
C SER A 78 -18.36 -2.81 14.88
N SER A 79 -17.18 -2.77 15.47
CA SER A 79 -16.67 -3.75 16.44
C SER A 79 -16.07 -3.04 17.65
N ARG A 80 -16.80 -3.14 18.77
CA ARG A 80 -16.33 -2.58 20.05
C ARG A 80 -14.93 -3.09 20.44
N ASP A 81 -14.67 -4.38 20.28
CA ASP A 81 -13.37 -4.99 20.62
C ASP A 81 -12.26 -4.47 19.70
N ASN A 82 -12.53 -4.37 18.41
CA ASN A 82 -11.55 -3.80 17.48
C ASN A 82 -11.26 -2.34 17.79
N ASP A 83 -12.29 -1.50 17.96
CA ASP A 83 -12.13 -0.08 18.20
C ASP A 83 -11.46 0.23 19.54
N GLN A 84 -11.58 -0.64 20.55
CA GLN A 84 -10.83 -0.53 21.81
C GLN A 84 -9.32 -0.70 21.63
N LYS A 85 -8.90 -1.54 20.69
CA LYS A 85 -7.49 -1.90 20.43
C LYS A 85 -6.88 -1.15 19.26
N SER A 86 -7.70 -0.40 18.48
CA SER A 86 -7.31 0.18 17.21
C SER A 86 -7.33 1.70 17.21
N VAL A 87 -6.30 2.30 16.60
CA VAL A 87 -6.39 3.66 16.07
C VAL A 87 -7.06 3.58 14.70
N THR A 88 -8.15 4.31 14.51
CA THR A 88 -8.97 4.30 13.30
C THR A 88 -8.70 5.57 12.48
N ILE A 89 -8.55 5.41 11.16
CA ILE A 89 -8.13 6.48 10.26
C ILE A 89 -9.04 6.49 9.04
N GLU A 90 -9.81 7.56 8.84
CA GLU A 90 -10.58 7.79 7.63
C GLU A 90 -9.73 8.49 6.57
N CYS A 91 -9.69 7.96 5.37
CA CYS A 91 -8.91 8.48 4.25
C CYS A 91 -9.82 9.02 3.15
N ALA A 92 -9.53 10.20 2.63
CA ALA A 92 -10.17 10.69 1.40
C ALA A 92 -9.85 9.74 0.24
N SER A 93 -10.87 9.43 -0.55
CA SER A 93 -10.77 8.48 -1.67
C SER A 93 -11.62 8.93 -2.85
N ASP A 94 -11.52 8.24 -3.97
CA ASP A 94 -12.49 8.38 -5.04
C ASP A 94 -13.90 8.01 -4.55
N SER A 95 -14.92 8.59 -5.18
CA SER A 95 -16.34 8.35 -4.82
C SER A 95 -16.91 7.08 -5.45
N THR A 96 -16.16 6.41 -6.32
CA THR A 96 -16.57 5.19 -7.02
C THR A 96 -15.52 4.08 -6.85
N ALA A 97 -15.96 2.83 -6.93
CA ALA A 97 -15.06 1.68 -6.89
C ALA A 97 -13.95 1.81 -7.94
N PRO A 98 -12.73 1.41 -7.62
CA PRO A 98 -12.27 0.71 -6.42
C PRO A 98 -11.94 1.62 -5.21
N TYR A 99 -12.44 2.88 -5.19
CA TYR A 99 -12.24 3.89 -4.14
C TYR A 99 -10.76 4.20 -3.89
N ALA A 100 -10.05 4.56 -4.96
CA ALA A 100 -8.61 4.79 -4.90
C ALA A 100 -8.27 6.02 -4.04
N LEU A 101 -7.18 5.92 -3.28
CA LEU A 101 -6.54 7.06 -2.65
C LEU A 101 -5.56 7.70 -3.63
N ASN A 102 -5.48 9.04 -3.64
CA ASN A 102 -4.37 9.69 -4.33
C ASN A 102 -3.04 9.44 -3.59
N SER A 103 -1.92 9.70 -4.26
CA SER A 103 -0.58 9.44 -3.70
C SER A 103 -0.29 10.25 -2.43
N THR A 104 -0.84 11.46 -2.30
CA THR A 104 -0.66 12.33 -1.13
C THR A 104 -1.32 11.71 0.10
N VAL A 105 -2.57 11.27 -0.02
CA VAL A 105 -3.32 10.59 1.06
C VAL A 105 -2.64 9.27 1.43
N TYR A 106 -2.24 8.47 0.42
CA TYR A 106 -1.59 7.19 0.65
C TYR A 106 -0.26 7.33 1.41
N ASN A 107 0.58 8.27 1.01
CA ASN A 107 1.84 8.52 1.69
C ASN A 107 1.61 9.07 3.11
N LYS A 108 0.63 9.94 3.31
CA LYS A 108 0.28 10.46 4.63
C LYS A 108 -0.27 9.36 5.55
N LEU A 109 -1.03 8.39 5.02
CA LEU A 109 -1.46 7.21 5.80
C LEU A 109 -0.25 6.44 6.32
N ILE A 110 0.78 6.23 5.50
CA ILE A 110 2.02 5.57 5.92
C ILE A 110 2.73 6.41 7.00
N ASP A 111 2.85 7.74 6.81
CA ASP A 111 3.46 8.65 7.77
C ASP A 111 2.76 8.57 9.14
N LEU A 112 1.43 8.61 9.14
CA LEU A 112 0.63 8.55 10.36
C LEU A 112 0.74 7.18 11.04
N CYS A 113 0.73 6.09 10.28
CA CYS A 113 0.96 4.74 10.83
C CYS A 113 2.35 4.61 11.47
N VAL A 114 3.39 5.17 10.85
CA VAL A 114 4.75 5.20 11.44
C VAL A 114 4.76 5.96 12.76
N ASP A 115 4.13 7.15 12.80
CA ASP A 115 4.05 7.95 14.01
C ASP A 115 3.29 7.22 15.13
N ILE A 116 2.11 6.66 14.82
CA ILE A 116 1.33 5.87 15.78
C ILE A 116 2.16 4.71 16.33
N CYS A 117 2.82 3.95 15.46
CA CYS A 117 3.67 2.84 15.88
C CYS A 117 4.80 3.31 16.80
N LYS A 118 5.55 4.35 16.42
CA LYS A 118 6.65 4.90 17.22
C LYS A 118 6.20 5.33 18.62
N ARG A 119 5.10 6.11 18.70
CA ARG A 119 4.58 6.61 19.98
C ARG A 119 4.07 5.50 20.91
N ASN A 120 3.71 4.35 20.32
CA ASN A 120 3.26 3.16 21.06
C ASN A 120 4.37 2.10 21.24
N GLY A 121 5.65 2.45 20.98
CA GLY A 121 6.80 1.55 21.17
C GLY A 121 6.84 0.38 20.20
N LYS A 122 6.20 0.53 19.02
CA LYS A 122 6.13 -0.55 18.01
C LYS A 122 7.21 -0.36 16.95
N THR A 123 7.81 -1.48 16.55
CA THR A 123 8.83 -1.54 15.49
C THR A 123 8.36 -2.33 14.27
N LYS A 124 7.15 -2.91 14.34
CA LYS A 124 6.62 -3.73 13.26
C LYS A 124 5.12 -3.54 13.11
N LEU A 125 4.66 -3.31 11.88
CA LEU A 125 3.26 -3.33 11.48
C LEU A 125 3.00 -4.54 10.61
N LEU A 126 1.99 -5.35 10.95
CA LEU A 126 1.69 -6.63 10.31
C LEU A 126 0.40 -6.56 9.51
N TRP A 127 0.38 -7.28 8.39
CA TRP A 127 -0.82 -7.55 7.60
C TRP A 127 -0.87 -9.01 7.16
N PHE A 128 -1.89 -9.75 7.56
CA PHE A 128 -2.04 -11.17 7.23
C PHE A 128 -3.00 -11.44 6.06
N ALA A 129 -3.75 -10.44 5.61
CA ALA A 129 -4.80 -10.55 4.59
C ALA A 129 -5.90 -11.62 4.91
N ASP A 130 -5.95 -12.09 6.13
CA ASP A 130 -6.87 -13.13 6.61
C ASP A 130 -7.50 -12.70 7.94
N LYS A 131 -8.84 -12.61 7.97
CA LYS A 131 -9.61 -12.20 9.14
C LYS A 131 -9.35 -13.10 10.35
N ASN A 132 -9.47 -14.41 10.16
CA ASN A 132 -9.41 -15.36 11.27
C ASN A 132 -8.01 -15.40 11.87
N LYS A 133 -6.99 -15.47 11.02
CA LYS A 133 -5.58 -15.39 11.42
C LYS A 133 -5.29 -14.10 12.16
N THR A 134 -5.74 -12.96 11.63
CA THR A 134 -5.50 -11.64 12.24
C THR A 134 -6.15 -11.49 13.61
N LEU A 135 -7.42 -11.92 13.73
CA LEU A 135 -8.17 -11.77 14.99
C LEU A 135 -7.73 -12.75 16.08
N ALA A 136 -7.21 -13.90 15.70
CA ALA A 136 -6.62 -14.89 16.60
C ALA A 136 -5.17 -14.56 17.01
N TYR A 137 -4.49 -13.70 16.24
CA TYR A 137 -3.10 -13.32 16.52
C TYR A 137 -2.98 -12.42 17.75
N VAL A 138 -2.06 -12.76 18.62
CA VAL A 138 -1.67 -11.94 19.79
C VAL A 138 -0.36 -11.24 19.43
N PRO A 139 -0.40 -9.92 19.12
CA PRO A 139 0.80 -9.19 18.77
C PRO A 139 1.80 -9.13 19.92
N ALA A 140 3.08 -9.28 19.61
CA ALA A 140 4.15 -9.02 20.56
C ALA A 140 4.16 -7.53 20.99
N ASP A 141 4.87 -7.21 22.06
CA ASP A 141 4.88 -5.83 22.59
C ASP A 141 5.40 -4.80 21.57
N ASN A 142 6.25 -5.20 20.64
CA ASN A 142 6.81 -4.37 19.57
C ASN A 142 6.01 -4.45 18.26
N GLU A 143 4.84 -5.08 18.21
CA GLU A 143 4.06 -5.27 17.01
C GLU A 143 2.70 -4.57 17.07
N MET A 144 2.22 -4.11 15.92
CA MET A 144 0.84 -3.74 15.63
C MET A 144 0.32 -4.50 14.41
N VAL A 145 -1.00 -4.64 14.31
CA VAL A 145 -1.65 -5.38 13.22
C VAL A 145 -2.68 -4.49 12.53
N LEU A 146 -2.71 -4.53 11.20
CA LEU A 146 -3.76 -3.89 10.42
C LEU A 146 -5.03 -4.75 10.47
N THR A 147 -6.17 -4.07 10.65
CA THR A 147 -7.52 -4.64 10.50
C THR A 147 -8.33 -3.79 9.55
N VAL A 148 -9.46 -4.28 9.07
CA VAL A 148 -10.34 -3.55 8.14
C VAL A 148 -11.80 -3.69 8.51
N HIS A 149 -12.58 -2.64 8.23
CA HIS A 149 -14.01 -2.57 8.58
C HIS A 149 -14.83 -3.72 7.99
N ARG A 150 -14.57 -4.12 6.74
CA ARG A 150 -15.28 -5.21 6.05
C ARG A 150 -15.17 -6.57 6.75
N TRP A 151 -14.30 -6.73 7.73
CA TRP A 151 -14.23 -7.94 8.54
C TRP A 151 -15.27 -7.99 9.65
N PHE A 152 -15.88 -6.89 10.01
CA PHE A 152 -16.79 -6.78 11.15
C PHE A 152 -18.25 -6.53 10.75
N THR A 153 -18.49 -5.97 9.58
CA THR A 153 -19.82 -5.74 9.03
C THR A 153 -19.80 -5.78 7.50
N ALA A 154 -20.98 -5.92 6.89
CA ALA A 154 -21.13 -5.88 5.44
C ALA A 154 -20.90 -4.45 4.92
N THR A 155 -19.72 -4.17 4.38
CA THR A 155 -19.33 -2.88 3.81
C THR A 155 -18.19 -3.05 2.81
N GLU A 156 -18.05 -2.13 1.87
CA GLU A 156 -16.93 -2.09 0.93
C GLU A 156 -15.68 -1.40 1.51
N CYS A 157 -15.77 -0.78 2.69
CA CYS A 157 -14.62 -0.17 3.36
C CYS A 157 -13.56 -1.24 3.71
N CYS A 158 -12.30 -1.00 3.46
CA CYS A 158 -11.59 0.23 3.10
C CYS A 158 -11.37 0.43 1.56
N GLY A 159 -12.26 -0.08 0.72
CA GLY A 159 -12.11 -0.09 -0.73
C GLY A 159 -11.13 -1.17 -1.21
N ASP A 160 -11.33 -1.68 -2.41
CA ASP A 160 -10.45 -2.75 -2.94
C ASP A 160 -9.07 -2.22 -3.30
N TRP A 161 -8.99 -0.94 -3.68
CA TRP A 161 -7.71 -0.31 -3.98
C TRP A 161 -6.76 -0.29 -2.78
N LEU A 162 -7.26 0.14 -1.61
CA LEU A 162 -6.46 0.19 -0.37
C LEU A 162 -6.26 -1.22 0.20
N TYR A 163 -7.29 -2.07 0.18
CA TYR A 163 -7.20 -3.44 0.66
C TYR A 163 -6.05 -4.22 -0.01
N ALA A 164 -5.92 -4.11 -1.34
CA ALA A 164 -4.85 -4.74 -2.10
C ALA A 164 -3.44 -4.19 -1.76
N ARG A 165 -3.35 -3.01 -1.09
CA ARG A 165 -2.09 -2.33 -0.76
C ARG A 165 -1.74 -2.35 0.72
N LEU A 166 -2.56 -2.94 1.57
CA LEU A 166 -2.29 -2.99 3.01
C LEU A 166 -1.00 -3.74 3.36
N GLY A 167 -0.61 -4.73 2.56
CA GLY A 167 0.71 -5.37 2.67
C GLY A 167 1.86 -4.40 2.39
N ASP A 168 1.73 -3.57 1.36
CA ASP A 168 2.70 -2.51 1.04
C ASP A 168 2.77 -1.45 2.15
N VAL A 169 1.61 -1.03 2.70
CA VAL A 169 1.56 -0.13 3.86
C VAL A 169 2.31 -0.73 5.05
N ALA A 170 2.02 -1.99 5.40
CA ALA A 170 2.65 -2.67 6.53
C ALA A 170 4.17 -2.78 6.37
N ASN A 171 4.64 -3.14 5.17
CA ASN A 171 6.06 -3.25 4.85
C ASN A 171 6.77 -1.89 4.94
N LYS A 172 6.26 -0.86 4.28
CA LYS A 172 6.84 0.50 4.28
C LYS A 172 6.89 1.10 5.68
N VAL A 173 5.85 0.87 6.50
CA VAL A 173 5.84 1.30 7.91
C VAL A 173 6.93 0.57 8.67
N THR A 174 7.02 -0.75 8.56
CA THR A 174 8.00 -1.58 9.25
C THR A 174 9.44 -1.19 8.87
N GLU A 175 9.73 -1.00 7.58
CA GLU A 175 11.02 -0.51 7.10
C GLU A 175 11.40 0.83 7.71
N ARG A 176 10.48 1.79 7.75
CA ARG A 176 10.70 3.13 8.33
C ARG A 176 10.81 3.12 9.86
N LEU A 177 10.36 2.05 10.50
CA LEU A 177 10.58 1.80 11.93
C LEU A 177 11.93 1.11 12.22
N GLY A 178 12.70 0.77 11.19
CA GLY A 178 13.95 0.02 11.31
C GLY A 178 13.74 -1.49 11.54
N GLY A 179 12.51 -1.98 11.35
CA GLY A 179 12.17 -3.39 11.45
C GLY A 179 12.51 -4.16 10.17
N ALA A 180 12.79 -5.46 10.31
CA ALA A 180 12.87 -6.35 9.16
C ALA A 180 11.47 -6.66 8.62
N THR A 181 11.30 -6.60 7.31
CA THR A 181 10.07 -7.04 6.64
C THR A 181 10.19 -8.51 6.23
N ASP A 182 9.05 -9.18 6.03
CA ASP A 182 9.05 -10.53 5.45
C ASP A 182 9.25 -10.51 3.92
N THR A 183 9.46 -9.32 3.36
CA THR A 183 9.70 -9.14 1.92
C THR A 183 11.16 -9.44 1.59
N LEU A 184 11.37 -10.47 0.79
CA LEU A 184 12.67 -10.80 0.20
C LEU A 184 12.82 -10.07 -1.13
N TYR A 185 13.83 -9.20 -1.21
CA TYR A 185 14.23 -8.58 -2.46
C TYR A 185 15.31 -9.41 -3.13
N ARG A 186 15.06 -9.82 -4.38
CA ARG A 186 16.06 -10.54 -5.19
C ARG A 186 16.60 -9.61 -6.26
N VAL A 187 17.93 -9.43 -6.28
CA VAL A 187 18.60 -8.72 -7.36
C VAL A 187 19.01 -9.73 -8.42
N GLN A 188 18.54 -9.56 -9.65
CA GLN A 188 18.95 -10.37 -10.79
C GLN A 188 20.00 -9.63 -11.60
N VAL A 189 21.21 -10.19 -11.71
CA VAL A 189 22.37 -9.59 -12.40
C VAL A 189 22.53 -10.07 -13.85
N GLY A 190 21.73 -11.03 -14.31
CA GLY A 190 21.76 -11.51 -15.69
C GLY A 190 20.81 -12.68 -15.92
N ALA A 191 20.54 -12.98 -17.18
CA ALA A 191 19.86 -14.18 -17.64
C ALA A 191 20.62 -14.74 -18.85
N PHE A 192 21.11 -15.96 -18.76
CA PHE A 192 21.99 -16.59 -19.73
C PHE A 192 21.37 -17.88 -20.25
N ARG A 193 21.41 -18.12 -21.58
CA ARG A 193 20.99 -19.37 -22.20
C ARG A 193 22.09 -20.44 -22.19
N VAL A 194 23.34 -20.01 -22.03
CA VAL A 194 24.53 -20.88 -21.97
C VAL A 194 25.02 -20.89 -20.53
N LYS A 195 25.08 -22.07 -19.93
CA LYS A 195 25.44 -22.26 -18.52
C LYS A 195 26.82 -21.68 -18.18
N SER A 196 27.84 -21.87 -19.05
CA SER A 196 29.18 -21.34 -18.84
C SER A 196 29.19 -19.80 -18.67
N ASN A 197 28.33 -19.07 -19.42
CA ASN A 197 28.28 -17.62 -19.30
C ASN A 197 27.67 -17.18 -17.94
N ALA A 198 26.73 -17.99 -17.37
CA ALA A 198 26.22 -17.78 -16.04
C ALA A 198 27.27 -18.08 -14.97
N ASP A 199 28.05 -19.17 -15.16
CA ASP A 199 29.15 -19.54 -14.26
C ASP A 199 30.23 -18.45 -14.23
N ASP A 200 30.59 -17.90 -15.40
CA ASP A 200 31.59 -16.81 -15.53
C ASP A 200 31.07 -15.51 -14.84
N MET A 201 29.78 -15.20 -14.96
CA MET A 201 29.22 -14.06 -14.26
C MET A 201 29.21 -14.28 -12.73
N LEU A 202 28.84 -15.46 -12.28
CA LEU A 202 28.88 -15.81 -10.86
C LEU A 202 30.29 -15.70 -10.28
N LYS A 203 31.31 -16.14 -11.05
CA LYS A 203 32.73 -15.99 -10.66
C LYS A 203 33.10 -14.52 -10.49
N LYS A 204 32.75 -13.65 -11.47
CA LYS A 204 33.03 -12.21 -11.40
C LYS A 204 32.39 -11.56 -10.19
N LEU A 205 31.16 -11.97 -9.82
CA LEU A 205 30.47 -11.48 -8.63
C LEU A 205 31.21 -11.89 -7.36
N LYS A 206 31.63 -13.15 -7.26
CA LYS A 206 32.39 -13.65 -6.11
C LYS A 206 33.78 -12.97 -5.99
N ASP A 207 34.47 -12.78 -7.09
CA ASP A 207 35.75 -12.06 -7.14
C ASP A 207 35.59 -10.58 -6.71
N ALA A 208 34.41 -10.00 -6.92
CA ALA A 208 34.02 -8.66 -6.44
C ALA A 208 33.45 -8.62 -5.02
N GLY A 209 33.48 -9.76 -4.29
CA GLY A 209 33.04 -9.84 -2.90
C GLY A 209 31.50 -10.01 -2.69
N PHE A 210 30.75 -10.31 -3.76
CA PHE A 210 29.32 -10.58 -3.66
C PHE A 210 29.05 -12.09 -3.60
N ASP A 211 28.19 -12.50 -2.66
CA ASP A 211 27.70 -13.88 -2.64
C ASP A 211 26.54 -14.04 -3.65
N GLY A 212 26.46 -15.22 -4.28
CA GLY A 212 25.46 -15.48 -5.29
C GLY A 212 25.37 -16.96 -5.68
N TYR A 213 24.25 -17.30 -6.33
CA TYR A 213 24.02 -18.63 -6.87
C TYR A 213 23.24 -18.55 -8.19
N ILE A 214 23.36 -19.61 -9.01
CA ILE A 214 22.61 -19.74 -10.26
C ILE A 214 21.29 -20.44 -9.99
N VAL A 215 20.19 -19.86 -10.49
CA VAL A 215 18.86 -20.50 -10.52
C VAL A 215 18.57 -20.89 -11.97
N THR A 216 18.33 -22.17 -12.23
CA THR A 216 17.75 -22.62 -13.49
C THR A 216 16.26 -22.28 -13.51
N VAL A 217 15.82 -21.58 -14.54
CA VAL A 217 14.41 -21.35 -14.84
C VAL A 217 14.07 -22.20 -16.05
N ASP A 218 13.03 -23.03 -15.95
CA ASP A 218 12.52 -23.77 -17.07
C ASP A 218 11.97 -22.80 -18.13
N ASN A 219 12.05 -23.16 -19.42
CA ASN A 219 11.73 -22.31 -20.54
C ASN A 219 10.24 -21.88 -20.62
N ASP A 220 9.40 -22.30 -19.71
CA ASP A 220 7.99 -21.89 -19.59
C ASP A 220 7.77 -20.59 -18.77
N ALA A 221 8.81 -20.02 -18.14
CA ALA A 221 8.70 -18.71 -17.57
C ALA A 221 8.71 -17.66 -18.70
N PRO A 222 7.72 -16.77 -18.81
CA PRO A 222 7.73 -15.71 -19.82
C PRO A 222 9.02 -14.90 -19.65
N ALA A 223 9.80 -14.76 -20.73
CA ALA A 223 10.99 -13.91 -20.76
C ALA A 223 10.61 -12.51 -20.23
N PRO A 224 11.49 -11.82 -19.48
CA PRO A 224 11.20 -10.47 -19.02
C PRO A 224 10.79 -9.63 -20.22
N LYS A 225 9.59 -9.04 -20.17
CA LYS A 225 9.06 -8.24 -21.28
C LYS A 225 10.01 -7.08 -21.54
N LYS A 226 10.48 -6.95 -22.76
CA LYS A 226 11.27 -5.79 -23.19
C LYS A 226 10.51 -4.51 -22.92
N SER A 227 11.22 -3.45 -22.60
CA SER A 227 10.63 -2.13 -22.41
C SER A 227 10.00 -1.62 -23.74
N VAL A 228 9.05 -0.70 -23.64
CA VAL A 228 8.45 -0.03 -24.81
C VAL A 228 9.53 0.66 -25.66
N GLU A 229 10.59 1.17 -25.02
CA GLU A 229 11.76 1.76 -25.70
C GLU A 229 12.51 0.77 -26.57
N GLU A 230 12.82 -0.42 -26.06
CA GLU A 230 13.53 -1.48 -26.78
C GLU A 230 12.68 -2.02 -27.93
N ILE A 231 11.37 -2.20 -27.70
CA ILE A 231 10.44 -2.64 -28.76
C ILE A 231 10.30 -1.57 -29.85
N ALA A 232 10.26 -0.28 -29.48
CA ALA A 232 10.21 0.81 -30.45
C ALA A 232 11.46 0.82 -31.37
N LYS A 233 12.65 0.61 -30.82
CA LYS A 233 13.90 0.45 -31.59
C LYS A 233 13.84 -0.77 -32.52
N GLU A 234 13.31 -1.89 -32.05
CA GLU A 234 13.12 -3.07 -32.89
C GLU A 234 12.09 -2.85 -34.03
N VAL A 235 11.05 -2.06 -33.78
CA VAL A 235 10.08 -1.65 -34.81
C VAL A 235 10.73 -0.79 -35.88
N ILE A 236 11.58 0.17 -35.47
CA ILE A 236 12.35 1.01 -36.42
C ILE A 236 13.28 0.14 -37.26
N ASN A 237 13.89 -0.89 -36.70
CA ASN A 237 14.75 -1.85 -37.36
C ASN A 237 13.99 -2.93 -38.16
N GLY A 238 12.66 -2.77 -38.35
CA GLY A 238 11.85 -3.65 -39.20
C GLY A 238 11.47 -5.02 -38.66
N LYS A 239 11.86 -5.35 -37.41
CA LYS A 239 11.65 -6.70 -36.83
C LYS A 239 10.18 -7.06 -36.58
N TRP A 240 9.28 -6.09 -36.55
CA TRP A 240 7.87 -6.28 -36.22
C TRP A 240 6.89 -6.17 -37.39
N GLY A 241 7.41 -6.08 -38.62
CA GLY A 241 6.58 -5.90 -39.82
C GLY A 241 5.97 -4.51 -39.91
N ASN A 242 4.94 -4.34 -40.75
CA ASN A 242 4.31 -3.04 -41.02
C ASN A 242 2.78 -3.09 -40.86
N GLY A 243 2.17 -1.92 -40.62
CA GLY A 243 0.72 -1.74 -40.65
C GLY A 243 -0.04 -2.71 -39.73
N ALA A 244 -1.02 -3.40 -40.26
CA ALA A 244 -1.88 -4.32 -39.51
C ALA A 244 -1.12 -5.51 -38.92
N GLU A 245 -0.09 -6.01 -39.65
CA GLU A 245 0.74 -7.12 -39.16
C GLU A 245 1.54 -6.71 -37.93
N ARG A 246 2.14 -5.51 -37.91
CA ARG A 246 2.82 -4.97 -36.73
C ARG A 246 1.88 -4.90 -35.53
N LYS A 247 0.68 -4.36 -35.74
CA LYS A 247 -0.32 -4.27 -34.70
C LYS A 247 -0.65 -5.64 -34.10
N ARG A 248 -0.91 -6.64 -35.00
CA ARG A 248 -1.21 -8.01 -34.59
C ARG A 248 -0.07 -8.63 -33.77
N ARG A 249 1.18 -8.55 -34.29
CA ARG A 249 2.37 -9.14 -33.63
C ARG A 249 2.63 -8.52 -32.26
N LEU A 250 2.58 -7.20 -32.15
CA LEU A 250 2.78 -6.49 -30.86
C LEU A 250 1.70 -6.87 -29.84
N THR A 251 0.43 -6.91 -30.26
CA THR A 251 -0.68 -7.30 -29.38
C THR A 251 -0.55 -8.76 -28.93
N GLN A 252 -0.20 -9.69 -29.81
CA GLN A 252 0.05 -11.09 -29.46
C GLN A 252 1.22 -11.27 -28.50
N ALA A 253 2.26 -10.43 -28.59
CA ALA A 253 3.37 -10.40 -27.66
C ALA A 253 3.05 -9.65 -26.34
N GLY A 254 1.81 -9.15 -26.17
CA GLY A 254 1.35 -8.48 -24.98
C GLY A 254 1.83 -7.05 -24.82
N TYR A 255 2.18 -6.37 -25.92
CA TYR A 255 2.53 -4.94 -25.97
C TYR A 255 1.37 -4.09 -26.46
N SER A 256 1.24 -2.88 -25.88
CA SER A 256 0.32 -1.86 -26.41
C SER A 256 0.86 -1.30 -27.72
N TYR A 257 0.17 -1.58 -28.83
CA TYR A 257 0.53 -1.01 -30.15
C TYR A 257 0.60 0.52 -30.11
N THR A 258 -0.35 1.15 -29.42
CA THR A 258 -0.44 2.62 -29.32
C THR A 258 0.79 3.21 -28.65
N ASP A 259 1.23 2.65 -27.53
CA ASP A 259 2.38 3.14 -26.76
C ASP A 259 3.68 2.92 -27.52
N VAL A 260 3.84 1.74 -28.14
CA VAL A 260 5.01 1.45 -28.98
C VAL A 260 5.07 2.39 -30.19
N GLN A 261 3.95 2.62 -30.89
CA GLN A 261 3.92 3.50 -32.08
C GLN A 261 4.17 4.96 -31.68
N LYS A 262 3.64 5.42 -30.53
CA LYS A 262 3.93 6.74 -29.99
C LYS A 262 5.43 6.91 -29.74
N ARG A 263 6.08 5.89 -29.16
CA ARG A 263 7.51 5.92 -28.91
C ARG A 263 8.35 5.87 -30.20
N VAL A 264 7.97 5.07 -31.16
CA VAL A 264 8.57 5.04 -32.53
C VAL A 264 8.55 6.44 -33.15
N ASN A 265 7.40 7.10 -33.12
CA ASN A 265 7.25 8.45 -33.68
C ASN A 265 8.08 9.52 -32.96
N GLN A 266 8.39 9.31 -31.67
CA GLN A 266 9.29 10.18 -30.91
C GLN A 266 10.76 9.96 -31.26
N LEU A 267 11.15 8.71 -31.56
CA LEU A 267 12.53 8.36 -31.89
C LEU A 267 12.91 8.69 -33.34
N LEU A 268 11.92 8.93 -34.21
CA LEU A 268 12.13 9.29 -35.61
C LEU A 268 12.05 10.82 -35.87
N LYS A 269 11.78 11.62 -34.81
CA LYS A 269 11.85 13.10 -34.85
C LYS A 269 13.22 13.58 -34.48
#